data_75b4364b598144e684aeb91202cf6381
#
_entry.id   75b4364b598144e684aeb91202cf6381
#
_cell.length_a   1.000
_cell.length_b   1.000
_cell.length_c   1.000
_cell.angle_alpha   90.00
_cell.angle_beta   90.00
_cell.angle_gamma   90.00
#
_symmetry.space_group_name_H-M   'P 1'
#
loop_
_entity.id
_entity.type
_entity.pdbx_description
1 polymer ?
#
loop_
_entity_poly.entity_id
_entity_poly.type
_entity_poly.pdbx_seq_one_letter_code
_entity_poly.pdbx_strand_id
1 'polypeptide(L)'
;MLIQWYPGHMAKARRMLQENLKLIDVVVELIDARAPAATRNPDFDALFCEKARVVLLNKSDLADPETSRAWLAWFRAQGVLAESIVSTSNSGKKQAIALIEQAAAPRVERMRERGVNKVVRVMIVGIPNVGKSTFINRIAGQVRAQVGDKPGVTKGKQWVKITPHLELMDTPGLLWPKLEVERYARHLAFLGSIKDDVMDVEQLAGELLLELMRRRPEAVMDRYAKTAPDMEPAALLEAVCESRAFILSGGALDTERAARIVLDEYRAGKLARVTLESPDEEAQNAENA
;
A
#
# COMPACT_ATOMS: atom_id res chain seq x y z
N MET A 1 21.09 0.54 1.60
CA MET A 1 20.93 1.85 2.28
C MET A 1 20.00 1.69 3.48
N LEU A 2 20.49 1.82 4.73
CA LEU A 2 19.63 1.69 5.92
C LEU A 2 18.84 3.01 6.09
N ILE A 3 17.60 3.04 5.63
CA ILE A 3 16.71 4.19 5.83
C ILE A 3 16.16 4.10 7.26
N GLN A 4 16.81 4.81 8.20
CA GLN A 4 16.25 5.04 9.53
C GLN A 4 15.26 6.20 9.45
N TRP A 5 13.99 5.87 9.27
CA TRP A 5 12.96 6.91 9.19
C TRP A 5 11.80 6.59 10.15
N TYR A 6 11.97 7.05 11.40
CA TYR A 6 10.91 6.95 12.40
C TYR A 6 10.66 8.33 13.03
N PRO A 7 9.92 9.20 12.37
CA PRO A 7 9.55 10.50 12.94
C PRO A 7 8.77 10.35 14.24
N GLY A 8 8.91 11.31 15.17
CA GLY A 8 8.21 11.29 16.47
C GLY A 8 6.69 11.16 16.36
N HIS A 9 6.09 11.56 15.21
CA HIS A 9 4.67 11.37 14.96
C HIS A 9 4.28 9.87 14.76
N MET A 10 5.20 8.99 14.37
CA MET A 10 4.91 7.54 14.24
C MET A 10 4.87 6.86 15.60
N ALA A 11 5.76 7.25 16.54
CA ALA A 11 5.66 6.78 17.93
C ALA A 11 4.32 7.19 18.57
N LYS A 12 3.88 8.41 18.29
CA LYS A 12 2.55 8.90 18.72
C LYS A 12 1.42 8.11 18.06
N ALA A 13 1.52 7.81 16.76
CA ALA A 13 0.55 6.99 16.04
C ALA A 13 0.45 5.58 16.63
N ARG A 14 1.59 4.90 16.89
CA ARG A 14 1.62 3.57 17.52
C ARG A 14 0.94 3.58 18.88
N ARG A 15 1.25 4.55 19.75
CA ARG A 15 0.60 4.70 21.05
C ARG A 15 -0.91 4.88 20.90
N MET A 16 -1.35 5.73 19.96
CA MET A 16 -2.77 5.94 19.68
C MET A 16 -3.46 4.66 19.24
N LEU A 17 -2.84 3.83 18.41
CA LEU A 17 -3.38 2.52 18.01
C LEU A 17 -3.58 1.64 19.25
N GLN A 18 -2.54 1.49 20.09
CA GLN A 18 -2.59 0.67 21.30
C GLN A 18 -3.68 1.13 22.29
N GLU A 19 -3.80 2.43 22.54
CA GLU A 19 -4.82 3.00 23.44
C GLU A 19 -6.25 2.72 22.96
N ASN A 20 -6.47 2.67 21.64
CA ASN A 20 -7.80 2.47 21.08
C ASN A 20 -8.16 0.98 20.84
N LEU A 21 -7.19 0.07 20.90
CA LEU A 21 -7.44 -1.37 20.65
C LEU A 21 -8.55 -1.97 21.51
N LYS A 22 -8.73 -1.52 22.76
CA LYS A 22 -9.77 -1.98 23.66
C LYS A 22 -11.19 -1.73 23.12
N LEU A 23 -11.34 -0.71 22.27
CA LEU A 23 -12.62 -0.31 21.68
C LEU A 23 -12.91 -1.02 20.36
N ILE A 24 -11.92 -1.69 19.78
CA ILE A 24 -11.94 -2.25 18.42
C ILE A 24 -12.36 -3.71 18.44
N ASP A 25 -13.23 -4.07 17.52
CA ASP A 25 -13.70 -5.43 17.31
C ASP A 25 -12.95 -6.11 16.15
N VAL A 26 -12.71 -5.37 15.07
CA VAL A 26 -12.03 -5.85 13.86
C VAL A 26 -10.93 -4.86 13.44
N VAL A 27 -9.78 -5.37 13.04
CA VAL A 27 -8.72 -4.58 12.40
C VAL A 27 -8.71 -4.89 10.91
N VAL A 28 -8.79 -3.85 10.08
CA VAL A 28 -8.64 -3.95 8.63
C VAL A 28 -7.28 -3.37 8.26
N GLU A 29 -6.42 -4.22 7.76
CA GLU A 29 -5.11 -3.82 7.23
C GLU A 29 -5.23 -3.55 5.73
N LEU A 30 -5.01 -2.30 5.31
CA LEU A 30 -4.87 -1.93 3.91
C LEU A 30 -3.42 -2.04 3.49
N ILE A 31 -3.18 -2.79 2.41
CA ILE A 31 -1.89 -2.94 1.75
C ILE A 31 -2.01 -2.56 0.27
N ASP A 32 -0.91 -2.21 -0.37
CA ASP A 32 -0.90 -1.91 -1.81
C ASP A 32 -0.73 -3.21 -2.61
N ALA A 33 -1.65 -3.52 -3.50
CA ALA A 33 -1.64 -4.75 -4.29
C ALA A 33 -0.41 -4.86 -5.22
N ARG A 34 0.32 -3.78 -5.46
CA ARG A 34 1.56 -3.78 -6.27
C ARG A 34 2.79 -4.29 -5.51
N ALA A 35 2.78 -4.19 -4.17
CA ALA A 35 3.83 -4.72 -3.31
C ALA A 35 3.25 -5.16 -1.95
N PRO A 36 2.55 -6.31 -1.90
CA PRO A 36 1.80 -6.74 -0.70
C PRO A 36 2.69 -7.01 0.51
N ALA A 37 3.87 -7.61 0.34
CA ALA A 37 4.78 -7.89 1.45
C ALA A 37 5.41 -6.61 1.99
N ALA A 38 5.97 -5.77 1.12
CA ALA A 38 6.61 -4.52 1.52
C ALA A 38 5.63 -3.51 2.14
N THR A 39 4.34 -3.58 1.81
CA THR A 39 3.33 -2.65 2.35
C THR A 39 2.60 -3.18 3.57
N ARG A 40 2.86 -4.41 3.98
CA ARG A 40 2.40 -5.02 5.23
C ARG A 40 3.35 -4.64 6.36
N ASN A 41 2.81 -4.09 7.44
CA ASN A 41 3.64 -3.74 8.60
C ASN A 41 3.82 -4.95 9.53
N PRO A 42 5.03 -5.49 9.71
CA PRO A 42 5.29 -6.68 10.52
C PRO A 42 4.91 -6.50 12.00
N ASP A 43 4.99 -5.27 12.53
CA ASP A 43 4.58 -4.98 13.90
C ASP A 43 3.08 -5.26 14.15
N PHE A 44 2.25 -5.30 13.11
CA PHE A 44 0.80 -5.49 13.24
C PHE A 44 0.42 -6.91 13.64
N ASP A 45 1.24 -7.92 13.32
CA ASP A 45 0.98 -9.30 13.74
C ASP A 45 1.01 -9.44 15.26
N ALA A 46 2.02 -8.87 15.90
CA ALA A 46 2.13 -8.87 17.36
C ALA A 46 1.10 -7.89 18.01
N LEU A 47 0.91 -6.70 17.41
CA LEU A 47 0.06 -5.66 17.98
C LEU A 47 -1.44 -6.05 17.99
N PHE A 48 -1.88 -6.82 16.99
CA PHE A 48 -3.29 -7.17 16.76
C PHE A 48 -3.58 -8.67 16.91
N CYS A 49 -2.70 -9.45 17.55
CA CYS A 49 -2.81 -10.90 17.65
C CYS A 49 -4.14 -11.41 18.25
N GLU A 50 -4.78 -10.62 19.15
CA GLU A 50 -6.06 -10.95 19.78
C GLU A 50 -7.29 -10.41 19.03
N LYS A 51 -7.10 -9.77 17.87
CA LYS A 51 -8.19 -9.13 17.13
C LYS A 51 -8.55 -9.92 15.88
N ALA A 52 -9.84 -9.92 15.53
CA ALA A 52 -10.26 -10.37 14.22
C ALA A 52 -9.63 -9.44 13.15
N ARG A 53 -9.04 -10.04 12.10
CA ARG A 53 -8.28 -9.30 11.08
C ARG A 53 -8.84 -9.56 9.69
N VAL A 54 -8.82 -8.50 8.88
CA VAL A 54 -9.12 -8.55 7.44
C VAL A 54 -8.00 -7.82 6.72
N VAL A 55 -7.47 -8.40 5.65
CA VAL A 55 -6.47 -7.78 4.77
C VAL A 55 -7.14 -7.36 3.48
N LEU A 56 -6.96 -6.10 3.08
CA LEU A 56 -7.49 -5.57 1.82
C LEU A 56 -6.35 -5.12 0.92
N LEU A 57 -6.21 -5.80 -0.24
CA LEU A 57 -5.26 -5.44 -1.28
C LEU A 57 -5.85 -4.30 -2.10
N ASN A 58 -5.50 -3.07 -1.75
CA ASN A 58 -5.98 -1.87 -2.44
C ASN A 58 -5.16 -1.55 -3.69
N LYS A 59 -5.72 -0.74 -4.59
CA LYS A 59 -5.15 -0.38 -5.89
C LYS A 59 -4.95 -1.60 -6.79
N SER A 60 -5.82 -2.59 -6.67
CA SER A 60 -5.75 -3.82 -7.46
C SER A 60 -5.95 -3.59 -8.97
N ASP A 61 -6.48 -2.43 -9.35
CA ASP A 61 -6.53 -1.94 -10.73
C ASP A 61 -5.15 -1.59 -11.32
N LEU A 62 -4.15 -1.35 -10.47
CA LEU A 62 -2.77 -1.03 -10.82
C LEU A 62 -1.81 -2.23 -10.72
N ALA A 63 -2.27 -3.35 -10.16
CA ALA A 63 -1.49 -4.56 -9.91
C ALA A 63 -1.75 -5.64 -10.97
N ASP A 64 -0.86 -6.62 -11.05
CA ASP A 64 -1.07 -7.81 -11.86
C ASP A 64 -2.22 -8.66 -11.30
N PRO A 65 -3.24 -9.02 -12.11
CA PRO A 65 -4.40 -9.74 -11.61
C PRO A 65 -4.11 -11.18 -11.16
N GLU A 66 -3.15 -11.85 -11.78
CA GLU A 66 -2.80 -13.24 -11.44
C GLU A 66 -2.03 -13.29 -10.14
N THR A 67 -1.02 -12.43 -10.00
CA THR A 67 -0.26 -12.28 -8.77
C THR A 67 -1.14 -11.81 -7.60
N SER A 68 -2.11 -10.92 -7.87
CA SER A 68 -3.09 -10.52 -6.85
C SER A 68 -3.94 -11.69 -6.37
N ARG A 69 -4.38 -12.60 -7.27
CA ARG A 69 -5.10 -13.83 -6.90
C ARG A 69 -4.23 -14.79 -6.09
N ALA A 70 -2.95 -14.94 -6.44
CA ALA A 70 -2.01 -15.75 -5.68
C ALA A 70 -1.84 -15.23 -4.24
N TRP A 71 -1.71 -13.91 -4.06
CA TRP A 71 -1.66 -13.28 -2.75
C TRP A 71 -2.93 -13.50 -1.93
N LEU A 72 -4.12 -13.39 -2.53
CA LEU A 72 -5.38 -13.70 -1.83
C LEU A 72 -5.44 -15.15 -1.39
N ALA A 73 -4.99 -16.09 -2.23
CA ALA A 73 -4.92 -17.52 -1.88
C ALA A 73 -3.93 -17.75 -0.73
N TRP A 74 -2.77 -17.09 -0.75
CA TRP A 74 -1.76 -17.16 0.29
C TRP A 74 -2.28 -16.67 1.66
N PHE A 75 -2.98 -15.52 1.71
CA PHE A 75 -3.59 -15.03 2.95
C PHE A 75 -4.67 -15.98 3.48
N ARG A 76 -5.51 -16.52 2.59
CA ARG A 76 -6.57 -17.46 2.97
C ARG A 76 -6.02 -18.77 3.51
N ALA A 77 -4.92 -19.28 2.95
CA ALA A 77 -4.23 -20.47 3.45
C ALA A 77 -3.70 -20.29 4.89
N GLN A 78 -3.40 -19.04 5.29
CA GLN A 78 -3.03 -18.68 6.66
C GLN A 78 -4.24 -18.34 7.56
N GLY A 79 -5.46 -18.59 7.10
CA GLY A 79 -6.68 -18.31 7.86
C GLY A 79 -7.04 -16.81 7.93
N VAL A 80 -6.41 -15.96 7.13
CA VAL A 80 -6.68 -14.52 7.10
C VAL A 80 -7.73 -14.21 6.04
N LEU A 81 -8.79 -13.50 6.43
CA LEU A 81 -9.80 -13.00 5.48
C LEU A 81 -9.17 -11.91 4.61
N ALA A 82 -9.19 -12.11 3.29
CA ALA A 82 -8.56 -11.17 2.36
C ALA A 82 -9.38 -10.94 1.09
N GLU A 83 -9.32 -9.71 0.55
CA GLU A 83 -9.99 -9.32 -0.70
C GLU A 83 -9.22 -8.21 -1.43
N SER A 84 -9.37 -8.18 -2.76
CA SER A 84 -8.85 -7.10 -3.61
C SER A 84 -9.87 -5.99 -3.77
N ILE A 85 -9.43 -4.75 -3.63
CA ILE A 85 -10.31 -3.57 -3.73
C ILE A 85 -9.68 -2.46 -4.58
N VAL A 86 -10.53 -1.55 -5.02
CA VAL A 86 -10.14 -0.27 -5.63
C VAL A 86 -10.84 0.86 -4.88
N SER A 87 -10.14 1.51 -3.96
CA SER A 87 -10.72 2.56 -3.10
C SER A 87 -11.23 3.78 -3.85
N THR A 88 -10.75 4.03 -5.08
CA THR A 88 -11.22 5.12 -5.95
C THR A 88 -12.52 4.78 -6.69
N SER A 89 -12.95 3.51 -6.68
CA SER A 89 -14.17 3.03 -7.31
C SER A 89 -15.02 2.22 -6.32
N ASN A 90 -16.08 1.56 -6.81
CA ASN A 90 -16.89 0.65 -5.99
C ASN A 90 -16.43 -0.81 -6.09
N SER A 91 -15.34 -1.09 -6.80
CA SER A 91 -14.81 -2.45 -6.94
C SER A 91 -14.33 -3.00 -5.59
N GLY A 92 -14.84 -4.17 -5.21
CA GLY A 92 -14.54 -4.81 -3.93
C GLY A 92 -15.23 -4.22 -2.70
N LYS A 93 -15.97 -3.10 -2.81
CA LYS A 93 -16.61 -2.44 -1.66
C LYS A 93 -17.57 -3.35 -0.90
N LYS A 94 -18.49 -4.05 -1.60
CA LYS A 94 -19.46 -4.95 -0.98
C LYS A 94 -18.77 -6.13 -0.32
N GLN A 95 -17.79 -6.71 -0.98
CA GLN A 95 -16.99 -7.84 -0.49
C GLN A 95 -16.20 -7.45 0.76
N ALA A 96 -15.56 -6.28 0.76
CA ALA A 96 -14.84 -5.77 1.93
C ALA A 96 -15.77 -5.61 3.15
N ILE A 97 -16.96 -5.04 2.97
CA ILE A 97 -17.96 -4.91 4.06
C ILE A 97 -18.37 -6.29 4.55
N ALA A 98 -18.69 -7.24 3.65
CA ALA A 98 -19.08 -8.60 4.02
C ALA A 98 -18.00 -9.33 4.81
N LEU A 99 -16.70 -9.17 4.43
CA LEU A 99 -15.58 -9.74 5.19
C LEU A 99 -15.41 -9.10 6.57
N ILE A 100 -15.65 -7.81 6.71
CA ILE A 100 -15.61 -7.12 8.00
C ILE A 100 -16.74 -7.65 8.91
N GLU A 101 -17.95 -7.81 8.37
CA GLU A 101 -19.09 -8.37 9.09
C GLU A 101 -18.84 -9.83 9.47
N GLN A 102 -18.28 -10.64 8.57
CA GLN A 102 -17.87 -12.01 8.85
C GLN A 102 -16.84 -12.08 9.97
N ALA A 103 -15.81 -11.24 9.95
CA ALA A 103 -14.80 -11.16 11.00
C ALA A 103 -15.38 -10.75 12.36
N ALA A 104 -16.41 -9.90 12.36
CA ALA A 104 -17.07 -9.42 13.57
C ALA A 104 -18.12 -10.43 14.14
N ALA A 105 -18.62 -11.34 13.31
CA ALA A 105 -19.76 -12.20 13.64
C ALA A 105 -19.67 -12.93 14.98
N PRO A 106 -18.51 -13.57 15.35
CA PRO A 106 -18.41 -14.28 16.63
C PRO A 106 -18.56 -13.35 17.85
N ARG A 107 -18.17 -12.09 17.70
CA ARG A 107 -18.29 -11.10 18.78
C ARG A 107 -19.71 -10.52 18.84
N VAL A 108 -20.31 -10.26 17.71
CA VAL A 108 -21.68 -9.76 17.61
C VAL A 108 -22.66 -10.78 18.22
N GLU A 109 -22.52 -12.06 17.86
CA GLU A 109 -23.40 -13.12 18.40
C GLU A 109 -23.29 -13.27 19.92
N ARG A 110 -22.07 -13.32 20.47
CA ARG A 110 -21.88 -13.33 21.93
C ARG A 110 -22.51 -12.14 22.65
N MET A 111 -22.55 -10.97 22.04
CA MET A 111 -23.21 -9.79 22.64
C MET A 111 -24.71 -9.85 22.48
N ARG A 112 -25.19 -10.37 21.36
CA ARG A 112 -26.63 -10.61 21.12
C ARG A 112 -27.23 -11.59 22.12
N GLU A 113 -26.53 -12.69 22.41
CA GLU A 113 -26.91 -13.66 23.46
C GLU A 113 -27.08 -13.00 24.86
N ARG A 114 -26.33 -11.90 25.09
CA ARG A 114 -26.43 -11.08 26.31
C ARG A 114 -27.46 -9.95 26.22
N GLY A 115 -28.30 -9.93 25.17
CA GLY A 115 -29.32 -8.90 24.94
C GLY A 115 -28.77 -7.54 24.50
N VAL A 116 -27.50 -7.44 24.05
CA VAL A 116 -26.86 -6.19 23.67
C VAL A 116 -26.74 -6.06 22.14
N ASN A 117 -27.38 -5.02 21.60
CA ASN A 117 -27.19 -4.64 20.20
C ASN A 117 -25.85 -3.93 20.04
N LYS A 118 -24.86 -4.64 19.50
CA LYS A 118 -23.49 -4.13 19.38
C LYS A 118 -23.28 -3.38 18.07
N VAL A 119 -22.68 -2.18 18.18
CA VAL A 119 -22.07 -1.50 17.05
C VAL A 119 -20.66 -2.04 16.84
N VAL A 120 -20.38 -2.57 15.66
CA VAL A 120 -19.07 -3.08 15.28
C VAL A 120 -18.12 -1.89 15.05
N ARG A 121 -17.02 -1.87 15.76
CA ARG A 121 -15.98 -0.85 15.66
C ARG A 121 -14.76 -1.42 14.96
N VAL A 122 -14.41 -0.81 13.84
CA VAL A 122 -13.34 -1.24 12.95
C VAL A 122 -12.23 -0.20 12.95
N MET A 123 -11.01 -0.65 13.13
CA MET A 123 -9.82 0.19 12.95
C MET A 123 -9.21 -0.08 11.58
N ILE A 124 -9.01 0.97 10.78
CA ILE A 124 -8.34 0.87 9.49
C ILE A 124 -6.87 1.22 9.70
N VAL A 125 -5.97 0.26 9.44
CA VAL A 125 -4.53 0.41 9.59
C VAL A 125 -3.80 0.20 8.27
N GLY A 126 -2.53 0.56 8.21
CA GLY A 126 -1.65 0.39 7.05
C GLY A 126 -0.63 1.51 6.97
N ILE A 127 0.34 1.37 6.10
CA ILE A 127 1.41 2.34 5.90
C ILE A 127 0.88 3.65 5.25
N PRO A 128 1.67 4.71 5.19
CA PRO A 128 1.29 5.92 4.44
C PRO A 128 0.96 5.61 2.97
N ASN A 129 0.04 6.35 2.38
CA ASN A 129 -0.34 6.34 0.95
C ASN A 129 -0.94 5.03 0.40
N VAL A 130 -1.26 4.04 1.24
CA VAL A 130 -2.00 2.84 0.79
C VAL A 130 -3.49 3.08 0.51
N GLY A 131 -4.02 4.27 0.84
CA GLY A 131 -5.40 4.68 0.51
C GLY A 131 -6.42 4.51 1.62
N LYS A 132 -6.02 4.50 2.91
CA LYS A 132 -6.94 4.35 4.07
C LYS A 132 -8.10 5.34 4.06
N SER A 133 -7.78 6.63 4.05
CA SER A 133 -8.81 7.69 4.07
C SER A 133 -9.69 7.68 2.82
N THR A 134 -9.12 7.32 1.66
CA THR A 134 -9.88 7.13 0.41
C THR A 134 -10.88 5.98 0.54
N PHE A 135 -10.45 4.85 1.11
CA PHE A 135 -11.30 3.69 1.37
C PHE A 135 -12.46 4.05 2.31
N ILE A 136 -12.16 4.72 3.43
CA ILE A 136 -13.18 5.16 4.40
C ILE A 136 -14.20 6.07 3.74
N ASN A 137 -13.76 7.07 2.98
CA ASN A 137 -14.64 7.99 2.26
C ASN A 137 -15.50 7.25 1.23
N ARG A 138 -14.92 6.26 0.52
CA ARG A 138 -15.65 5.43 -0.44
C ARG A 138 -16.75 4.59 0.23
N ILE A 139 -16.46 3.99 1.38
CA ILE A 139 -17.46 3.22 2.13
C ILE A 139 -18.53 4.14 2.69
N ALA A 140 -18.17 5.28 3.25
CA ALA A 140 -19.08 6.24 3.82
C ALA A 140 -20.00 6.92 2.79
N GLY A 141 -19.66 6.87 1.51
CA GLY A 141 -20.40 7.53 0.43
C GLY A 141 -20.28 9.05 0.41
N GLN A 142 -19.40 9.63 1.22
CA GLN A 142 -19.17 11.08 1.33
C GLN A 142 -17.76 11.35 1.87
N VAL A 143 -17.25 12.55 1.63
CA VAL A 143 -15.93 12.98 2.15
C VAL A 143 -16.06 13.22 3.67
N ARG A 144 -15.49 12.33 4.46
CA ARG A 144 -15.46 12.42 5.94
C ARG A 144 -14.04 12.33 6.51
N ALA A 145 -13.10 11.72 5.78
CA ALA A 145 -11.70 11.63 6.15
C ALA A 145 -10.86 12.51 5.22
N GLN A 146 -9.80 13.13 5.75
CA GLN A 146 -8.87 13.93 4.94
C GLN A 146 -8.03 13.02 4.05
N VAL A 147 -7.97 13.34 2.77
CA VAL A 147 -7.19 12.61 1.76
C VAL A 147 -6.08 13.52 1.23
N GLY A 148 -4.90 12.95 0.98
CA GLY A 148 -3.79 13.63 0.34
C GLY A 148 -2.69 12.64 -0.02
N ASP A 149 -1.93 12.96 -1.06
CA ASP A 149 -0.87 12.10 -1.61
C ASP A 149 0.45 12.20 -0.83
N LYS A 150 0.49 13.04 0.21
CA LYS A 150 1.68 13.21 1.06
C LYS A 150 1.55 12.39 2.34
N PRO A 151 2.63 11.72 2.79
CA PRO A 151 2.66 11.06 4.08
C PRO A 151 2.33 12.01 5.24
N GLY A 152 1.48 11.57 6.20
CA GLY A 152 1.14 12.34 7.40
C GLY A 152 -0.06 13.28 7.29
N VAL A 153 -0.92 13.14 6.28
CA VAL A 153 -2.16 13.93 6.13
C VAL A 153 -3.12 13.69 7.29
N THR A 154 -3.31 12.43 7.69
CA THR A 154 -4.16 12.09 8.84
C THR A 154 -3.36 12.30 10.14
N LYS A 155 -3.71 13.34 10.90
CA LYS A 155 -2.97 13.73 12.12
C LYS A 155 -3.50 13.12 13.43
N GLY A 156 -4.70 12.50 13.41
CA GLY A 156 -5.34 11.95 14.60
C GLY A 156 -6.41 10.92 14.26
N LYS A 157 -7.07 10.38 15.29
CA LYS A 157 -8.18 9.45 15.11
C LYS A 157 -9.45 10.19 14.69
N GLN A 158 -10.18 9.61 13.76
CA GLN A 158 -11.50 10.08 13.35
C GLN A 158 -12.46 8.90 13.23
N TRP A 159 -13.60 8.96 13.94
CA TRP A 159 -14.67 7.98 13.81
C TRP A 159 -15.62 8.36 12.68
N VAL A 160 -15.88 7.42 11.81
CA VAL A 160 -16.81 7.58 10.69
C VAL A 160 -17.90 6.52 10.79
N LYS A 161 -19.14 6.94 11.03
CA LYS A 161 -20.30 6.07 11.05
C LYS A 161 -20.68 5.70 9.61
N ILE A 162 -20.70 4.40 9.32
CA ILE A 162 -21.02 3.85 8.00
C ILE A 162 -22.46 3.41 7.93
N THR A 163 -22.87 2.62 8.94
CA THR A 163 -24.26 2.18 9.14
C THR A 163 -24.64 2.34 10.61
N PRO A 164 -25.90 2.12 11.02
CA PRO A 164 -26.27 2.10 12.42
C PRO A 164 -25.46 1.11 13.26
N HIS A 165 -24.88 0.07 12.62
CA HIS A 165 -24.19 -1.04 13.28
C HIS A 165 -22.69 -1.12 12.97
N LEU A 166 -22.13 -0.17 12.16
CA LEU A 166 -20.74 -0.19 11.74
C LEU A 166 -20.12 1.21 11.82
N GLU A 167 -19.05 1.33 12.59
CA GLU A 167 -18.22 2.52 12.69
C GLU A 167 -16.76 2.19 12.31
N LEU A 168 -16.14 3.03 11.47
CA LEU A 168 -14.74 2.92 11.09
C LEU A 168 -13.92 4.01 11.78
N MET A 169 -12.73 3.65 12.22
CA MET A 169 -11.74 4.59 12.72
C MET A 169 -10.61 4.78 11.70
N ASP A 170 -10.46 6.00 11.19
CA ASP A 170 -9.29 6.37 10.39
C ASP A 170 -8.07 6.57 11.29
N THR A 171 -6.92 6.08 10.84
CA THR A 171 -5.67 6.16 11.58
C THR A 171 -4.55 6.74 10.73
N PRO A 172 -3.58 7.45 11.34
CA PRO A 172 -2.37 7.81 10.64
C PRO A 172 -1.66 6.58 10.07
N GLY A 173 -1.00 6.76 8.92
CA GLY A 173 -0.14 5.72 8.36
C GLY A 173 1.04 5.43 9.28
N LEU A 174 1.33 4.16 9.51
CA LEU A 174 2.42 3.71 10.36
C LEU A 174 3.40 2.84 9.57
N LEU A 175 4.62 3.32 9.43
CA LEU A 175 5.77 2.52 9.04
C LEU A 175 6.49 2.02 10.30
N TRP A 176 7.22 0.93 10.20
CA TRP A 176 8.06 0.42 11.29
C TRP A 176 9.43 1.11 11.32
N PRO A 177 10.13 1.11 12.48
CA PRO A 177 11.33 1.93 12.69
C PRO A 177 12.50 1.58 11.79
N LYS A 178 12.67 0.30 11.45
CA LYS A 178 13.79 -0.21 10.67
C LYS A 178 13.28 -0.97 9.46
N LEU A 179 13.62 -0.49 8.28
CA LEU A 179 13.41 -1.19 7.02
C LEU A 179 14.65 -2.07 6.76
N GLU A 180 14.71 -3.23 7.42
CA GLU A 180 15.87 -4.14 7.39
C GLU A 180 16.02 -4.80 6.02
N VAL A 181 14.91 -5.05 5.34
CA VAL A 181 14.91 -5.63 3.99
C VAL A 181 15.00 -4.51 2.97
N GLU A 182 16.18 -4.36 2.36
CA GLU A 182 16.45 -3.28 1.41
C GLU A 182 15.48 -3.27 0.22
N ARG A 183 15.08 -4.45 -0.27
CA ARG A 183 14.06 -4.59 -1.32
C ARG A 183 12.73 -3.94 -0.92
N TYR A 184 12.26 -4.15 0.31
CA TYR A 184 11.02 -3.52 0.78
C TYR A 184 11.14 -2.00 0.87
N ALA A 185 12.29 -1.50 1.32
CA ALA A 185 12.55 -0.07 1.35
C ALA A 185 12.44 0.57 -0.05
N ARG A 186 13.00 -0.09 -1.08
CA ARG A 186 12.88 0.34 -2.48
C ARG A 186 11.44 0.29 -2.97
N HIS A 187 10.72 -0.82 -2.75
CA HIS A 187 9.31 -0.94 -3.16
C HIS A 187 8.43 0.14 -2.50
N LEU A 188 8.63 0.42 -1.21
CA LEU A 188 7.94 1.49 -0.50
C LEU A 188 8.22 2.88 -1.11
N ALA A 189 9.46 3.10 -1.55
CA ALA A 189 9.85 4.34 -2.22
C ALA A 189 9.23 4.44 -3.62
N PHE A 190 9.24 3.37 -4.42
CA PHE A 190 8.57 3.33 -5.72
C PHE A 190 7.08 3.69 -5.59
N LEU A 191 6.41 3.19 -4.54
CA LEU A 191 5.00 3.45 -4.26
C LEU A 191 4.71 4.83 -3.64
N GLY A 192 5.74 5.62 -3.31
CA GLY A 192 5.61 6.92 -2.65
C GLY A 192 5.14 6.84 -1.20
N SER A 193 5.34 5.68 -0.53
CA SER A 193 5.06 5.52 0.91
C SER A 193 6.15 6.15 1.79
N ILE A 194 7.32 6.38 1.23
CA ILE A 194 8.44 7.15 1.76
C ILE A 194 8.54 8.44 0.93
N LYS A 195 8.97 9.55 1.55
CA LYS A 195 9.14 10.82 0.84
C LYS A 195 10.34 10.76 -0.11
N ASP A 196 10.17 11.26 -1.32
CA ASP A 196 11.22 11.32 -2.34
C ASP A 196 12.39 12.25 -1.92
N ASP A 197 12.12 13.28 -1.10
CA ASP A 197 13.13 14.27 -0.63
C ASP A 197 14.33 13.66 0.14
N VAL A 198 14.22 12.41 0.58
CA VAL A 198 15.27 11.71 1.35
C VAL A 198 16.06 10.70 0.53
N MET A 199 15.81 10.65 -0.79
CA MET A 199 16.40 9.66 -1.70
C MET A 199 16.96 10.33 -2.95
N ASP A 200 17.93 9.68 -3.58
CA ASP A 200 18.35 10.00 -4.94
C ASP A 200 17.23 9.55 -5.89
N VAL A 201 16.51 10.53 -6.45
CA VAL A 201 15.33 10.29 -7.29
C VAL A 201 15.71 9.66 -8.62
N GLU A 202 16.89 10.02 -9.17
CA GLU A 202 17.39 9.48 -10.43
C GLU A 202 17.78 8.00 -10.28
N GLN A 203 18.52 7.66 -9.22
CA GLN A 203 18.84 6.29 -8.89
C GLN A 203 17.56 5.47 -8.67
N LEU A 204 16.62 6.00 -7.89
CA LEU A 204 15.34 5.33 -7.59
C LEU A 204 14.53 5.04 -8.86
N ALA A 205 14.43 5.99 -9.76
CA ALA A 205 13.71 5.83 -11.02
C ALA A 205 14.39 4.84 -11.97
N GLY A 206 15.72 4.85 -12.04
CA GLY A 206 16.50 3.89 -12.81
C GLY A 206 16.32 2.45 -12.29
N GLU A 207 16.37 2.25 -10.97
CA GLU A 207 16.11 0.95 -10.34
C GLU A 207 14.67 0.48 -10.58
N LEU A 208 13.68 1.38 -10.53
CA LEU A 208 12.30 1.06 -10.89
C LEU A 208 12.17 0.62 -12.34
N LEU A 209 12.78 1.36 -13.29
CA LEU A 209 12.75 0.98 -14.70
C LEU A 209 13.38 -0.40 -14.92
N LEU A 210 14.50 -0.71 -14.26
CA LEU A 210 15.14 -2.02 -14.33
C LEU A 210 14.21 -3.14 -13.78
N GLU A 211 13.54 -2.90 -12.66
CA GLU A 211 12.59 -3.85 -12.08
C GLU A 211 11.37 -4.09 -13.00
N LEU A 212 10.84 -3.02 -13.59
CA LEU A 212 9.74 -3.10 -14.55
C LEU A 212 10.18 -3.79 -15.85
N MET A 213 11.41 -3.53 -16.32
CA MET A 213 11.97 -4.15 -17.51
C MET A 213 12.14 -5.66 -17.34
N ARG A 214 12.48 -6.15 -16.13
CA ARG A 214 12.53 -7.59 -15.84
C ARG A 214 11.16 -8.26 -15.81
N ARG A 215 10.11 -7.54 -15.41
CA ARG A 215 8.77 -8.10 -15.23
C ARG A 215 7.86 -7.91 -16.44
N ARG A 216 7.94 -6.77 -17.09
CA ARG A 216 7.07 -6.35 -18.20
C ARG A 216 7.84 -5.46 -19.19
N PRO A 217 8.86 -6.02 -19.89
CA PRO A 217 9.70 -5.23 -20.80
C PRO A 217 8.90 -4.52 -21.88
N GLU A 218 7.88 -5.20 -22.44
CA GLU A 218 7.05 -4.63 -23.52
C GLU A 218 6.38 -3.33 -23.08
N ALA A 219 5.85 -3.28 -21.86
CA ALA A 219 5.14 -2.11 -21.37
C ALA A 219 6.07 -0.90 -21.16
N VAL A 220 7.33 -1.13 -20.78
CA VAL A 220 8.33 -0.08 -20.65
C VAL A 220 8.75 0.42 -22.03
N MET A 221 9.03 -0.50 -22.97
CA MET A 221 9.43 -0.15 -24.34
C MET A 221 8.30 0.53 -25.12
N ASP A 222 7.06 0.12 -24.96
CA ASP A 222 5.89 0.79 -25.56
C ASP A 222 5.73 2.21 -25.04
N ARG A 223 6.05 2.44 -23.76
CA ARG A 223 5.95 3.77 -23.14
C ARG A 223 7.13 4.67 -23.45
N TYR A 224 8.34 4.09 -23.52
CA TYR A 224 9.61 4.75 -23.73
C TYR A 224 10.40 4.04 -24.83
N ALA A 225 10.13 4.39 -26.07
CA ALA A 225 10.53 3.66 -27.28
C ALA A 225 12.05 3.43 -27.45
N LYS A 226 12.91 4.15 -26.72
CA LYS A 226 14.37 3.99 -26.80
C LYS A 226 14.95 3.10 -25.70
N THR A 227 14.13 2.55 -24.82
CA THR A 227 14.58 1.63 -23.77
C THR A 227 14.75 0.21 -24.32
N ALA A 228 15.69 -0.55 -23.77
CA ALA A 228 15.95 -1.95 -24.12
C ALA A 228 16.25 -2.80 -22.85
N PRO A 229 16.00 -4.13 -22.89
CA PRO A 229 16.10 -5.00 -21.71
C PRO A 229 17.51 -5.15 -21.10
N ASP A 230 18.55 -4.91 -21.91
CA ASP A 230 19.96 -5.04 -21.53
C ASP A 230 20.60 -3.75 -21.01
N MET A 231 19.80 -2.69 -20.90
CA MET A 231 20.29 -1.40 -20.40
C MET A 231 20.42 -1.38 -18.86
N GLU A 232 21.49 -0.73 -18.40
CA GLU A 232 21.67 -0.41 -16.99
C GLU A 232 20.72 0.70 -16.53
N PRO A 233 20.45 0.84 -15.21
CA PRO A 233 19.49 1.82 -14.68
C PRO A 233 19.67 3.26 -15.17
N ALA A 234 20.92 3.75 -15.22
CA ALA A 234 21.21 5.10 -15.69
C ALA A 234 20.92 5.25 -17.19
N ALA A 235 21.31 4.26 -18.00
CA ALA A 235 21.04 4.26 -19.44
C ALA A 235 19.53 4.16 -19.75
N LEU A 236 18.76 3.41 -18.96
CA LEU A 236 17.29 3.39 -19.06
C LEU A 236 16.69 4.78 -18.83
N LEU A 237 17.18 5.51 -17.83
CA LEU A 237 16.71 6.85 -17.53
C LEU A 237 17.08 7.86 -18.64
N GLU A 238 18.29 7.77 -19.19
CA GLU A 238 18.72 8.56 -20.34
C GLU A 238 17.85 8.26 -21.57
N ALA A 239 17.55 6.99 -21.84
CA ALA A 239 16.66 6.57 -22.92
C ALA A 239 15.21 7.12 -22.74
N VAL A 240 14.73 7.26 -21.51
CA VAL A 240 13.46 7.97 -21.22
C VAL A 240 13.58 9.45 -21.62
N CYS A 241 14.67 10.14 -21.26
CA CYS A 241 14.89 11.53 -21.65
C CYS A 241 14.85 11.68 -23.18
N GLU A 242 15.55 10.82 -23.89
CA GLU A 242 15.57 10.84 -25.35
C GLU A 242 14.21 10.53 -25.97
N SER A 243 13.44 9.56 -25.40
CA SER A 243 12.10 9.20 -25.87
C SER A 243 11.10 10.34 -25.71
N ARG A 244 11.31 11.22 -24.73
CA ARG A 244 10.42 12.32 -24.35
C ARG A 244 10.96 13.71 -24.71
N ALA A 245 12.16 13.78 -25.29
CA ALA A 245 12.87 15.03 -25.58
C ALA A 245 13.04 15.92 -24.32
N PHE A 246 13.39 15.32 -23.19
CA PHE A 246 13.71 16.06 -21.96
C PHE A 246 15.15 16.54 -22.01
N ILE A 247 15.33 17.77 -22.48
CA ILE A 247 16.64 18.38 -22.74
C ILE A 247 16.67 19.73 -22.02
N LEU A 248 17.76 19.96 -21.28
CA LEU A 248 18.07 21.25 -20.64
C LEU A 248 18.54 22.30 -21.65
N SER A 249 18.48 23.58 -21.26
CA SER A 249 19.13 24.65 -22.00
C SER A 249 20.63 24.38 -22.06
N GLY A 250 21.16 24.04 -23.24
CA GLY A 250 22.56 23.62 -23.41
C GLY A 250 22.72 22.20 -23.93
N GLY A 251 21.65 21.46 -24.16
CA GLY A 251 21.64 20.17 -24.86
C GLY A 251 21.86 18.93 -23.97
N ALA A 252 22.10 19.11 -22.66
CA ALA A 252 22.21 17.99 -21.73
C ALA A 252 20.82 17.35 -21.45
N LEU A 253 20.79 16.06 -21.15
CA LEU A 253 19.55 15.36 -20.77
C LEU A 253 19.06 15.83 -19.40
N ASP A 254 17.75 16.01 -19.26
CA ASP A 254 17.07 16.38 -18.00
C ASP A 254 16.62 15.11 -17.26
N THR A 255 17.59 14.41 -16.68
CA THR A 255 17.39 13.12 -16.00
C THR A 255 16.59 13.26 -14.72
N GLU A 256 16.69 14.37 -13.99
CA GLU A 256 15.89 14.66 -12.82
C GLU A 256 14.39 14.75 -13.16
N ARG A 257 14.07 15.46 -14.24
CA ARG A 257 12.69 15.53 -14.74
C ARG A 257 12.16 14.17 -15.19
N ALA A 258 12.97 13.40 -15.92
CA ALA A 258 12.63 12.05 -16.34
C ALA A 258 12.34 11.15 -15.15
N ALA A 259 13.18 11.19 -14.11
CA ALA A 259 13.04 10.40 -12.90
C ALA A 259 11.69 10.67 -12.19
N ARG A 260 11.35 11.94 -11.98
CA ARG A 260 10.07 12.33 -11.38
C ARG A 260 8.88 11.84 -12.21
N ILE A 261 8.94 11.96 -13.52
CA ILE A 261 7.87 11.51 -14.43
C ILE A 261 7.72 9.99 -14.41
N VAL A 262 8.82 9.23 -14.42
CA VAL A 262 8.80 7.76 -14.34
C VAL A 262 8.10 7.30 -13.06
N LEU A 263 8.47 7.86 -11.91
CA LEU A 263 7.86 7.54 -10.62
C LEU A 263 6.38 7.90 -10.59
N ASP A 264 6.01 9.08 -11.08
CA ASP A 264 4.61 9.52 -11.12
C ASP A 264 3.78 8.67 -12.08
N GLU A 265 4.30 8.30 -13.25
CA GLU A 265 3.61 7.44 -14.21
C GLU A 265 3.41 6.02 -13.67
N TYR A 266 4.39 5.46 -12.95
CA TYR A 266 4.23 4.19 -12.26
C TYR A 266 3.19 4.27 -11.14
N ARG A 267 3.26 5.28 -10.30
CA ARG A 267 2.31 5.51 -9.20
C ARG A 267 0.88 5.70 -9.70
N ALA A 268 0.73 6.34 -10.86
CA ALA A 268 -0.55 6.56 -11.53
C ALA A 268 -1.03 5.37 -12.39
N GLY A 269 -0.25 4.27 -12.49
CA GLY A 269 -0.61 3.09 -13.30
C GLY A 269 -0.53 3.29 -14.81
N LYS A 270 0.25 4.27 -15.28
CA LYS A 270 0.40 4.58 -16.70
C LYS A 270 1.46 3.75 -17.42
N LEU A 271 2.36 3.09 -16.65
CA LEU A 271 3.41 2.25 -17.21
C LEU A 271 2.91 0.83 -17.48
N ALA A 272 2.42 0.14 -16.46
CA ALA A 272 1.86 -1.20 -16.57
C ALA A 272 1.10 -1.58 -15.30
N ARG A 273 0.29 -2.63 -15.38
CA ARG A 273 -0.23 -3.34 -14.21
C ARG A 273 0.83 -4.34 -13.76
N VAL A 274 1.61 -3.98 -12.75
CA VAL A 274 2.73 -4.79 -12.27
C VAL A 274 2.67 -4.94 -10.75
N THR A 275 2.81 -6.18 -10.28
CA THR A 275 3.09 -6.50 -8.88
C THR A 275 4.57 -6.82 -8.73
N LEU A 276 5.25 -6.15 -7.81
CA LEU A 276 6.70 -6.23 -7.59
C LEU A 276 7.11 -7.46 -6.76
N GLU A 277 6.15 -8.19 -6.23
CA GLU A 277 6.36 -9.29 -5.28
C GLU A 277 5.37 -10.42 -5.55
N SER A 278 5.82 -11.67 -5.36
CA SER A 278 4.94 -12.84 -5.39
C SER A 278 5.02 -13.63 -4.08
N PRO A 279 3.97 -14.40 -3.71
CA PRO A 279 4.04 -15.27 -2.53
C PRO A 279 5.19 -16.27 -2.58
N ASP A 280 5.54 -16.77 -3.76
CA ASP A 280 6.62 -17.75 -3.93
C ASP A 280 8.00 -17.13 -3.69
N GLU A 281 8.22 -15.89 -4.20
CA GLU A 281 9.44 -15.12 -3.90
C GLU A 281 9.59 -14.87 -2.39
N GLU A 282 8.49 -14.61 -1.69
CA GLU A 282 8.50 -14.37 -0.24
C GLU A 282 8.79 -15.66 0.55
N ALA A 283 8.25 -16.81 0.13
CA ALA A 283 8.53 -18.08 0.75
C ALA A 283 10.02 -18.44 0.61
N GLN A 284 10.60 -18.30 -0.58
CA GLN A 284 12.02 -18.54 -0.83
C GLN A 284 12.94 -17.62 -0.01
N ASN A 285 12.55 -16.33 0.14
CA ASN A 285 13.35 -15.38 0.93
C ASN A 285 13.29 -15.69 2.43
N ALA A 286 12.16 -16.20 2.94
CA ALA A 286 12.02 -16.62 4.33
C ALA A 286 12.84 -17.86 4.67
N GLU A 287 13.05 -18.78 3.70
CA GLU A 287 13.89 -19.96 3.86
C GLU A 287 15.41 -19.64 3.84
N ASN A 288 15.78 -18.51 3.21
CA ASN A 288 17.18 -18.08 3.05
C ASN A 288 17.63 -17.05 4.10
N ALA A 289 16.76 -16.61 5.01
CA ALA A 289 17.02 -15.62 6.07
C ALA A 289 17.27 -16.28 7.43
#